data_fdb17c436695d8895ce0cca83756f9fa
#
_entry.id   fdb17c436695d8895ce0cca83756f9fa
#
_cell.length_a   1.000
_cell.length_b   1.000
_cell.length_c   1.000
_cell.angle_alpha   90.00
_cell.angle_beta   90.00
_cell.angle_gamma   90.00
#
_symmetry.space_group_name_H-M   'P 1'
#
loop_
_entity.id
_entity.type
_entity.pdbx_description
1 polymer ?
#
loop_
_entity_poly.entity_id
_entity_poly.type
_entity_poly.pdbx_seq_one_letter_code
_entity_poly.pdbx_strand_id
1 'polypeptide(L)'
;RKAVVTVTTYGKDNQKKASGTGFFITETGEALSGYSLFKDAARATVTDADGKEYPVSRILGADELYDVIKFKVEVPKKAVFLPIAREPISRGVTAYLMPYSTGKITKFGEGPVSEVSKLKEPFSYYKLSMALESGQVNAPVLTADGEVFGLAQEDASGKKEDSYAVSAGYANSLTIQSADAFNSTYSRIGIRKAWPSDASQAQVSLYLMASSQDPKTYLATLNDFIATFPDSPDGYLNRANHYAYHRADLAPTEAEQGAYLDKALEDINTASRFSERKGDIWFNRAKLIYGVAVADTTLNKEQWTVDAATEAIQKAIGEEDLPVYRQLEGDIHFYKGDFEQAFADYMKVNDSDMASSTSWYWAAKAKANIRGANFGDIIALLDSAIAKCGNPPTNEAAPYILERVDLRLKLMQYKEAVDDYDLYYDLLKGQVGDRFFYYREQAKFRMSDFPGALADIQSAIRLNPGDPTYPAEEASVYIRMENYDQALRSLENAL
;
A
#
# COMPACT_ATOMS: atom_id res chain seq x y z
N ARG A 1 7.38 4.66 -44.25
CA ARG A 1 8.60 3.86 -44.01
C ARG A 1 9.36 4.33 -42.77
N LYS A 2 9.73 5.61 -42.66
CA LYS A 2 10.56 6.13 -41.55
C LYS A 2 9.87 6.02 -40.16
N ALA A 3 8.55 5.91 -40.13
CA ALA A 3 7.81 5.72 -38.87
C ALA A 3 7.78 4.27 -38.40
N VAL A 4 8.11 3.29 -39.25
CA VAL A 4 8.12 1.87 -38.91
C VAL A 4 9.51 1.48 -38.42
N VAL A 5 9.55 0.76 -37.30
CA VAL A 5 10.78 0.43 -36.56
C VAL A 5 10.84 -1.07 -36.24
N THR A 6 12.06 -1.55 -35.99
CA THR A 6 12.24 -2.85 -35.34
C THR A 6 12.33 -2.67 -33.84
N VAL A 7 11.48 -3.36 -33.09
CA VAL A 7 11.53 -3.46 -31.63
C VAL A 7 12.38 -4.67 -31.28
N THR A 8 13.38 -4.49 -30.42
CA THR A 8 14.20 -5.58 -29.87
C THR A 8 14.11 -5.56 -28.35
N THR A 9 13.81 -6.70 -27.76
CA THR A 9 13.69 -6.86 -26.31
C THR A 9 14.78 -7.74 -25.75
N TYR A 10 15.14 -7.52 -24.47
CA TYR A 10 16.25 -8.19 -23.79
C TYR A 10 15.81 -8.67 -22.41
N GLY A 11 16.32 -9.83 -22.02
CA GLY A 11 16.13 -10.38 -20.68
C GLY A 11 16.95 -9.68 -19.60
N LYS A 12 16.80 -10.13 -18.35
CA LYS A 12 17.60 -9.64 -17.21
C LYS A 12 19.10 -9.91 -17.36
N ASP A 13 19.46 -10.94 -18.11
CA ASP A 13 20.82 -11.32 -18.49
C ASP A 13 21.39 -10.46 -19.63
N ASN A 14 20.64 -9.46 -20.09
CA ASN A 14 20.95 -8.61 -21.23
C ASN A 14 21.05 -9.33 -22.58
N GLN A 15 20.63 -10.60 -22.67
CA GLN A 15 20.56 -11.32 -23.92
C GLN A 15 19.31 -10.93 -24.72
N LYS A 16 19.45 -10.91 -26.06
CA LYS A 16 18.30 -10.68 -26.93
C LYS A 16 17.25 -11.77 -26.73
N LYS A 17 16.02 -11.34 -26.43
CA LYS A 17 14.88 -12.20 -26.18
C LYS A 17 13.98 -12.36 -27.40
N ALA A 18 13.57 -11.25 -27.99
CA ALA A 18 12.67 -11.21 -29.13
C ALA A 18 12.95 -9.97 -29.99
N SER A 19 12.47 -10.01 -31.22
CA SER A 19 12.49 -8.89 -32.15
C SER A 19 11.24 -8.93 -33.01
N GLY A 20 10.68 -7.76 -33.31
CA GLY A 20 9.46 -7.64 -34.11
C GLY A 20 9.25 -6.21 -34.58
N THR A 21 8.14 -5.98 -35.28
CA THR A 21 7.82 -4.67 -35.86
C THR A 21 7.06 -3.80 -34.85
N GLY A 22 7.32 -2.51 -34.86
CA GLY A 22 6.55 -1.46 -34.22
C GLY A 22 6.52 -0.20 -35.08
N PHE A 23 5.80 0.82 -34.66
CA PHE A 23 5.75 2.08 -35.39
C PHE A 23 5.43 3.25 -34.47
N PHE A 24 5.97 4.42 -34.81
CA PHE A 24 5.69 5.66 -34.09
C PHE A 24 4.31 6.21 -34.47
N ILE A 25 3.60 6.72 -33.46
CA ILE A 25 2.29 7.36 -33.59
C ILE A 25 2.29 8.82 -33.18
N THR A 26 3.39 9.33 -32.59
CA THR A 26 3.59 10.74 -32.27
C THR A 26 5.00 11.19 -32.61
N GLU A 27 5.17 12.49 -32.85
CA GLU A 27 6.50 13.10 -33.06
C GLU A 27 7.39 13.05 -31.83
N THR A 28 6.80 12.86 -30.63
CA THR A 28 7.52 12.79 -29.36
C THR A 28 8.05 11.40 -29.03
N GLY A 29 7.81 10.38 -29.88
CA GLY A 29 8.35 9.05 -29.72
C GLY A 29 7.42 8.04 -29.03
N GLU A 30 6.11 8.29 -29.01
CA GLU A 30 5.15 7.24 -28.63
C GLU A 30 5.01 6.25 -29.79
N ALA A 31 5.00 4.97 -29.47
CA ALA A 31 5.00 3.90 -30.45
C ALA A 31 4.08 2.74 -30.02
N LEU A 32 3.63 1.96 -31.00
CA LEU A 32 2.81 0.75 -30.81
C LEU A 32 3.55 -0.49 -31.30
N SER A 33 3.29 -1.63 -30.66
CA SER A 33 3.73 -2.97 -31.08
C SER A 33 2.88 -4.05 -30.40
N GLY A 34 3.31 -5.32 -30.50
CA GLY A 34 2.70 -6.45 -29.77
C GLY A 34 3.22 -6.59 -28.34
N TYR A 35 2.31 -6.84 -27.41
CA TYR A 35 2.63 -7.10 -26.01
C TYR A 35 3.56 -8.32 -25.84
N SER A 36 3.38 -9.36 -26.64
CA SER A 36 4.15 -10.61 -26.60
C SER A 36 5.66 -10.38 -26.72
N LEU A 37 6.11 -9.33 -27.43
CA LEU A 37 7.50 -8.96 -27.52
C LEU A 37 8.08 -8.48 -26.17
N PHE A 38 7.28 -7.81 -25.37
CA PHE A 38 7.68 -7.17 -24.11
C PHE A 38 7.48 -8.06 -22.88
N LYS A 39 6.67 -9.11 -23.00
CA LYS A 39 6.45 -10.06 -21.91
C LYS A 39 7.76 -10.66 -21.43
N ASP A 40 8.05 -10.55 -20.12
CA ASP A 40 9.29 -10.97 -19.46
C ASP A 40 10.56 -10.25 -19.96
N ALA A 41 10.43 -9.11 -20.62
CA ALA A 41 11.56 -8.28 -21.03
C ALA A 41 11.98 -7.34 -19.90
N ALA A 42 13.31 -7.23 -19.67
CA ALA A 42 13.90 -6.29 -18.72
C ALA A 42 14.16 -4.92 -19.34
N ARG A 43 14.45 -4.86 -20.64
CA ARG A 43 14.62 -3.63 -21.41
C ARG A 43 14.25 -3.85 -22.88
N ALA A 44 14.06 -2.76 -23.61
CA ALA A 44 13.82 -2.79 -25.05
C ALA A 44 14.49 -1.60 -25.74
N THR A 45 14.78 -1.79 -27.03
CA THR A 45 15.25 -0.76 -27.94
C THR A 45 14.43 -0.78 -29.23
N VAL A 46 14.42 0.31 -29.95
CA VAL A 46 13.91 0.36 -31.31
C VAL A 46 15.02 0.75 -32.27
N THR A 47 15.03 0.13 -33.45
CA THR A 47 15.92 0.49 -34.56
C THR A 47 15.08 1.15 -35.64
N ASP A 48 15.43 2.38 -36.04
CA ASP A 48 14.73 3.11 -37.07
C ASP A 48 15.14 2.66 -38.51
N ALA A 49 14.50 3.25 -39.51
CA ALA A 49 14.75 2.94 -40.90
C ALA A 49 16.15 3.34 -41.40
N ASP A 50 16.89 4.15 -40.65
CA ASP A 50 18.25 4.56 -40.90
C ASP A 50 19.27 3.72 -40.13
N GLY A 51 18.82 2.69 -39.41
CA GLY A 51 19.62 1.75 -38.62
C GLY A 51 20.07 2.28 -37.24
N LYS A 52 19.53 3.39 -36.78
CA LYS A 52 19.86 3.95 -35.47
C LYS A 52 19.00 3.33 -34.37
N GLU A 53 19.62 3.07 -33.26
CA GLU A 53 19.01 2.45 -32.10
C GLU A 53 18.69 3.48 -31.01
N TYR A 54 17.51 3.37 -30.40
CA TYR A 54 17.01 4.24 -29.34
C TYR A 54 16.39 3.41 -28.21
N PRO A 55 16.59 3.78 -26.94
CA PRO A 55 16.01 3.04 -25.82
C PRO A 55 14.51 3.29 -25.67
N VAL A 56 13.79 2.27 -25.27
CA VAL A 56 12.43 2.38 -24.76
C VAL A 56 12.52 2.79 -23.29
N SER A 57 11.94 3.93 -22.95
CA SER A 57 12.03 4.50 -21.59
C SER A 57 10.89 4.06 -20.68
N ARG A 58 9.68 3.91 -21.24
CA ARG A 58 8.46 3.61 -20.45
C ARG A 58 7.43 2.82 -21.23
N ILE A 59 6.66 2.03 -20.51
CA ILE A 59 5.40 1.46 -20.98
C ILE A 59 4.28 2.45 -20.66
N LEU A 60 3.47 2.78 -21.63
CA LEU A 60 2.36 3.74 -21.53
C LEU A 60 1.00 3.05 -21.38
N GLY A 61 0.89 1.80 -21.82
CA GLY A 61 -0.31 0.99 -21.71
C GLY A 61 -0.12 -0.34 -22.41
N ALA A 62 -0.80 -1.39 -21.94
CA ALA A 62 -0.73 -2.72 -22.54
C ALA A 62 -2.04 -3.50 -22.36
N ASP A 63 -2.32 -4.39 -23.30
CA ASP A 63 -3.39 -5.39 -23.19
C ASP A 63 -2.86 -6.74 -23.70
N GLU A 64 -2.75 -7.71 -22.77
CA GLU A 64 -2.24 -9.04 -23.08
C GLU A 64 -3.21 -9.85 -23.94
N LEU A 65 -4.54 -9.66 -23.73
CA LEU A 65 -5.57 -10.41 -24.45
C LEU A 65 -5.57 -10.09 -25.94
N TYR A 66 -5.41 -8.81 -26.28
CA TYR A 66 -5.40 -8.35 -27.68
C TYR A 66 -4.00 -8.19 -28.24
N ASP A 67 -2.97 -8.57 -27.48
CA ASP A 67 -1.55 -8.51 -27.84
C ASP A 67 -1.10 -7.13 -28.35
N VAL A 68 -1.43 -6.08 -27.63
CA VAL A 68 -1.02 -4.70 -27.98
C VAL A 68 -0.32 -4.01 -26.82
N ILE A 69 0.65 -3.17 -27.16
CA ILE A 69 1.39 -2.36 -26.18
C ILE A 69 1.71 -0.97 -26.78
N LYS A 70 1.53 0.04 -25.95
CA LYS A 70 1.94 1.41 -26.19
C LYS A 70 3.14 1.74 -25.31
N PHE A 71 4.18 2.33 -25.89
CA PHE A 71 5.41 2.62 -25.17
C PHE A 71 6.08 3.90 -25.65
N LYS A 72 6.98 4.44 -24.84
CA LYS A 72 7.75 5.66 -25.10
C LYS A 72 9.17 5.31 -25.47
N VAL A 73 9.65 5.94 -26.54
CA VAL A 73 11.03 5.84 -27.03
C VAL A 73 11.72 7.19 -26.84
N GLU A 74 12.96 7.18 -26.37
CA GLU A 74 13.78 8.38 -26.21
C GLU A 74 14.40 8.77 -27.55
N VAL A 75 13.70 9.61 -28.30
CA VAL A 75 14.18 10.14 -29.56
C VAL A 75 14.81 11.54 -29.38
N PRO A 76 16.03 11.79 -29.90
CA PRO A 76 16.73 13.08 -29.71
C PRO A 76 16.14 14.22 -30.53
N LYS A 77 15.32 13.90 -31.52
CA LYS A 77 14.61 14.82 -32.41
C LYS A 77 13.18 14.31 -32.59
N LYS A 78 12.34 15.16 -33.25
CA LYS A 78 10.99 14.73 -33.62
C LYS A 78 11.03 13.46 -34.48
N ALA A 79 10.28 12.44 -34.05
CA ALA A 79 10.12 11.22 -34.82
C ALA A 79 9.18 11.45 -36.00
N VAL A 80 9.44 10.76 -37.11
CA VAL A 80 8.42 10.59 -38.14
C VAL A 80 7.39 9.60 -37.66
N PHE A 81 6.12 9.91 -37.71
CA PHE A 81 5.04 9.09 -37.16
C PHE A 81 3.90 8.87 -38.16
N LEU A 82 3.03 7.93 -37.86
CA LEU A 82 1.80 7.66 -38.60
C LEU A 82 0.61 8.24 -37.83
N PRO A 83 -0.21 9.07 -38.45
CA PRO A 83 -1.46 9.51 -37.81
C PRO A 83 -2.41 8.34 -37.70
N ILE A 84 -3.17 8.32 -36.60
CA ILE A 84 -4.16 7.29 -36.34
C ILE A 84 -5.46 7.63 -37.06
N ALA A 85 -5.98 6.67 -37.83
CA ALA A 85 -7.23 6.83 -38.53
C ALA A 85 -8.42 6.92 -37.56
N ARG A 86 -9.45 7.67 -37.96
CA ARG A 86 -10.72 7.71 -37.25
C ARG A 86 -11.47 6.38 -37.48
N GLU A 87 -12.00 5.80 -36.44
CA GLU A 87 -12.79 4.59 -36.52
C GLU A 87 -14.31 4.87 -36.59
N PRO A 88 -15.09 3.88 -37.04
CA PRO A 88 -14.70 2.58 -37.61
C PRO A 88 -14.33 2.63 -39.12
N ILE A 89 -13.40 1.74 -39.53
CA ILE A 89 -13.11 1.50 -40.94
C ILE A 89 -14.15 0.50 -41.47
N SER A 90 -14.76 0.81 -42.61
CA SER A 90 -15.82 -0.02 -43.16
C SER A 90 -15.32 -1.27 -43.88
N ARG A 91 -16.17 -2.32 -43.92
CA ARG A 91 -15.93 -3.49 -44.78
C ARG A 91 -15.80 -3.05 -46.24
N GLY A 92 -14.87 -3.68 -46.96
CA GLY A 92 -14.58 -3.40 -48.36
C GLY A 92 -13.54 -2.34 -48.62
N VAL A 93 -13.14 -1.57 -47.57
CA VAL A 93 -12.04 -0.61 -47.69
C VAL A 93 -10.73 -1.36 -47.93
N THR A 94 -9.92 -0.91 -48.88
CA THR A 94 -8.59 -1.46 -49.12
C THR A 94 -7.63 -1.09 -47.98
N ALA A 95 -7.01 -2.08 -47.40
CA ALA A 95 -6.01 -1.98 -46.38
C ALA A 95 -4.62 -2.17 -46.97
N TYR A 96 -3.64 -1.37 -46.51
CA TYR A 96 -2.28 -1.44 -46.95
C TYR A 96 -1.36 -1.77 -45.75
N LEU A 97 -0.53 -2.80 -45.90
CA LEU A 97 0.41 -3.22 -44.86
C LEU A 97 1.80 -2.68 -45.14
N MET A 98 2.38 -1.92 -44.19
CA MET A 98 3.70 -1.29 -44.34
C MET A 98 4.72 -2.03 -43.48
N PRO A 99 5.58 -2.91 -44.04
CA PRO A 99 6.61 -3.61 -43.26
C PRO A 99 7.78 -2.70 -42.88
N TYR A 100 8.56 -3.11 -41.85
CA TYR A 100 9.85 -2.49 -41.56
C TYR A 100 10.84 -2.72 -42.72
N SER A 101 11.58 -1.67 -43.07
CA SER A 101 12.63 -1.76 -44.09
C SER A 101 13.67 -0.67 -43.94
N THR A 102 14.94 -1.00 -44.04
CA THR A 102 16.07 -0.08 -44.12
C THR A 102 16.33 0.40 -45.56
N GLY A 103 15.84 -0.31 -46.56
CA GLY A 103 15.98 0.01 -48.00
C GLY A 103 14.72 0.59 -48.63
N LYS A 104 14.67 0.60 -49.97
CA LYS A 104 13.41 0.88 -50.70
C LYS A 104 12.42 -0.26 -50.44
N ILE A 105 11.18 0.12 -50.10
CA ILE A 105 10.09 -0.85 -50.00
C ILE A 105 9.69 -1.20 -51.43
N THR A 106 9.88 -2.47 -51.81
CA THR A 106 9.54 -2.96 -53.13
C THR A 106 8.20 -3.77 -53.12
N LYS A 107 7.81 -4.22 -51.92
CA LYS A 107 6.53 -4.95 -51.71
C LYS A 107 5.92 -4.48 -50.39
N PHE A 108 4.63 -4.23 -50.44
CA PHE A 108 3.75 -4.00 -49.28
C PHE A 108 2.52 -4.90 -49.43
N GLY A 109 1.87 -5.27 -48.31
CA GLY A 109 0.63 -6.02 -48.36
C GLY A 109 -0.53 -5.14 -48.79
N GLU A 110 -1.46 -5.70 -49.54
CA GLU A 110 -2.68 -5.01 -49.95
C GLU A 110 -3.83 -6.02 -49.99
N GLY A 111 -4.98 -5.63 -49.47
CA GLY A 111 -6.20 -6.44 -49.48
C GLY A 111 -7.38 -5.73 -48.81
N PRO A 112 -8.63 -6.17 -49.14
CA PRO A 112 -9.79 -5.54 -48.56
C PRO A 112 -9.98 -5.96 -47.08
N VAL A 113 -10.59 -5.08 -46.30
CA VAL A 113 -11.23 -5.43 -45.04
C VAL A 113 -12.42 -6.31 -45.32
N SER A 114 -12.35 -7.59 -45.03
CA SER A 114 -13.40 -8.57 -45.32
C SER A 114 -14.47 -8.64 -44.25
N GLU A 115 -14.11 -8.35 -42.97
CA GLU A 115 -15.02 -8.36 -41.85
C GLU A 115 -14.58 -7.30 -40.80
N VAL A 116 -15.58 -6.72 -40.13
CA VAL A 116 -15.40 -5.80 -39.03
C VAL A 116 -16.18 -6.34 -37.84
N SER A 117 -15.51 -6.61 -36.75
CA SER A 117 -16.10 -7.07 -35.49
C SER A 117 -15.83 -6.09 -34.37
N LYS A 118 -16.62 -6.15 -33.30
CA LYS A 118 -16.42 -5.31 -32.12
C LYS A 118 -15.23 -5.77 -31.31
N LEU A 119 -14.41 -4.82 -30.85
CA LEU A 119 -13.33 -5.03 -29.90
C LEU A 119 -13.76 -4.57 -28.49
N LYS A 120 -13.65 -3.29 -28.24
CA LYS A 120 -14.17 -2.52 -27.08
C LYS A 120 -14.66 -1.20 -27.62
N GLU A 121 -15.91 -0.87 -27.44
CA GLU A 121 -16.48 0.37 -28.02
C GLU A 121 -15.67 1.61 -27.63
N PRO A 122 -15.36 2.52 -28.59
CA PRO A 122 -15.86 2.52 -29.99
C PRO A 122 -14.99 1.75 -31.01
N PHE A 123 -14.04 0.93 -30.57
CA PHE A 123 -12.99 0.33 -31.37
C PHE A 123 -13.41 -1.01 -32.00
N SER A 124 -12.75 -1.33 -33.12
CA SER A 124 -13.04 -2.52 -33.94
C SER A 124 -11.83 -3.45 -34.08
N TYR A 125 -12.13 -4.69 -34.43
CA TYR A 125 -11.18 -5.72 -34.82
C TYR A 125 -11.49 -6.10 -36.27
N TYR A 126 -10.47 -6.12 -37.11
CA TYR A 126 -10.62 -6.23 -38.54
C TYR A 126 -10.08 -7.55 -39.04
N LYS A 127 -10.80 -8.19 -39.97
CA LYS A 127 -10.29 -9.29 -40.78
C LYS A 127 -9.91 -8.78 -42.16
N LEU A 128 -8.73 -9.16 -42.62
CA LEU A 128 -8.13 -8.68 -43.85
C LEU A 128 -7.97 -9.88 -44.81
N SER A 129 -8.38 -9.73 -46.07
CA SER A 129 -8.11 -10.73 -47.12
C SER A 129 -6.71 -10.48 -47.68
N MET A 130 -5.69 -10.67 -46.82
CA MET A 130 -4.29 -10.66 -47.22
C MET A 130 -3.48 -11.57 -46.29
N ALA A 131 -2.49 -12.24 -46.83
CA ALA A 131 -1.53 -13.04 -46.07
C ALA A 131 -0.51 -12.15 -45.39
N LEU A 132 -0.02 -12.59 -44.24
CA LEU A 132 1.18 -11.98 -43.59
C LEU A 132 2.41 -12.81 -43.94
N GLU A 133 3.45 -12.10 -44.38
CA GLU A 133 4.80 -12.65 -44.49
C GLU A 133 5.54 -12.65 -43.16
N SER A 134 6.58 -13.44 -43.04
CA SER A 134 7.44 -13.46 -41.87
C SER A 134 7.97 -12.04 -41.55
N GLY A 135 7.84 -11.61 -40.30
CA GLY A 135 8.25 -10.28 -39.83
C GLY A 135 7.24 -9.15 -40.04
N GLN A 136 6.05 -9.44 -40.57
CA GLN A 136 4.98 -8.43 -40.77
C GLN A 136 3.99 -8.36 -39.61
N VAL A 137 4.09 -9.25 -38.62
CA VAL A 137 3.26 -9.17 -37.41
C VAL A 137 3.56 -7.86 -36.68
N ASN A 138 2.52 -7.19 -36.16
CA ASN A 138 2.55 -5.86 -35.57
C ASN A 138 2.92 -4.71 -36.53
N ALA A 139 3.05 -4.96 -37.82
CA ALA A 139 3.23 -3.88 -38.80
C ALA A 139 1.96 -3.02 -38.87
N PRO A 140 2.09 -1.71 -39.16
CA PRO A 140 0.94 -0.83 -39.30
C PRO A 140 0.10 -1.19 -40.53
N VAL A 141 -1.21 -1.24 -40.32
CA VAL A 141 -2.21 -1.40 -41.39
C VAL A 141 -2.84 -0.04 -41.65
N LEU A 142 -2.72 0.43 -42.90
CA LEU A 142 -3.00 1.80 -43.30
C LEU A 142 -4.23 1.90 -44.22
N THR A 143 -4.88 3.03 -44.17
CA THR A 143 -5.82 3.50 -45.21
C THR A 143 -5.06 3.98 -46.45
N ALA A 144 -5.75 4.25 -47.55
CA ALA A 144 -5.18 4.84 -48.78
C ALA A 144 -4.54 6.22 -48.52
N ASP A 145 -5.03 6.95 -47.51
CA ASP A 145 -4.51 8.26 -47.11
C ASP A 145 -3.26 8.18 -46.22
N GLY A 146 -2.83 6.97 -45.89
CA GLY A 146 -1.64 6.69 -45.05
C GLY A 146 -1.88 6.81 -43.54
N GLU A 147 -3.12 6.85 -43.10
CA GLU A 147 -3.46 6.81 -41.68
C GLU A 147 -3.47 5.37 -41.19
N VAL A 148 -2.92 5.10 -39.98
CA VAL A 148 -2.90 3.76 -39.41
C VAL A 148 -4.21 3.47 -38.67
N PHE A 149 -4.88 2.39 -39.03
CA PHE A 149 -6.08 1.96 -38.32
C PHE A 149 -5.89 0.65 -37.53
N GLY A 150 -4.82 -0.08 -37.76
CA GLY A 150 -4.59 -1.33 -37.06
C GLY A 150 -3.14 -1.78 -36.98
N LEU A 151 -2.89 -2.76 -36.11
CA LEU A 151 -1.66 -3.54 -36.02
C LEU A 151 -1.97 -4.94 -36.57
N ALA A 152 -1.15 -5.41 -37.50
CA ALA A 152 -1.34 -6.69 -38.17
C ALA A 152 -1.12 -7.87 -37.20
N GLN A 153 -2.03 -8.83 -37.24
CA GLN A 153 -1.95 -10.06 -36.44
C GLN A 153 -2.20 -11.27 -37.31
N GLU A 154 -1.54 -12.40 -37.00
CA GLU A 154 -1.77 -13.69 -37.67
C GLU A 154 -3.13 -14.27 -37.29
N ASP A 155 -3.69 -15.08 -38.18
CA ASP A 155 -4.86 -15.86 -37.86
C ASP A 155 -4.52 -16.96 -36.84
N ALA A 156 -5.13 -16.92 -35.66
CA ALA A 156 -4.94 -17.92 -34.60
C ALA A 156 -5.31 -19.36 -35.03
N SER A 157 -6.13 -19.53 -36.07
CA SER A 157 -6.45 -20.84 -36.66
C SER A 157 -5.36 -21.38 -37.58
N GLY A 158 -4.31 -20.58 -37.86
CA GLY A 158 -3.21 -20.95 -38.75
C GLY A 158 -3.51 -20.86 -40.23
N LYS A 159 -4.64 -20.27 -40.63
CA LYS A 159 -4.95 -20.00 -42.06
C LYS A 159 -4.03 -18.87 -42.54
N LYS A 160 -3.31 -19.12 -43.61
CA LYS A 160 -2.33 -18.18 -44.15
C LYS A 160 -2.88 -17.20 -45.18
N GLU A 161 -4.12 -17.38 -45.64
CA GLU A 161 -4.74 -16.57 -46.68
C GLU A 161 -5.34 -15.27 -46.13
N ASP A 162 -5.72 -15.27 -44.85
CA ASP A 162 -6.31 -14.16 -44.15
C ASP A 162 -5.37 -13.68 -42.99
N SER A 163 -5.52 -12.43 -42.60
CA SER A 163 -4.92 -11.88 -41.44
C SER A 163 -5.91 -11.02 -40.68
N TYR A 164 -5.48 -10.50 -39.54
CA TYR A 164 -6.30 -9.65 -38.71
C TYR A 164 -5.58 -8.33 -38.40
N ALA A 165 -6.32 -7.33 -37.95
CA ALA A 165 -5.78 -6.10 -37.43
C ALA A 165 -6.54 -5.68 -36.18
N VAL A 166 -5.83 -5.53 -35.08
CA VAL A 166 -6.37 -4.91 -33.87
C VAL A 166 -6.30 -3.40 -34.00
N SER A 167 -7.34 -2.68 -33.58
CA SER A 167 -7.43 -1.23 -33.70
C SER A 167 -6.19 -0.51 -33.13
N ALA A 168 -5.58 0.34 -33.95
CA ALA A 168 -4.52 1.25 -33.50
C ALA A 168 -5.07 2.34 -32.58
N GLY A 169 -6.32 2.77 -32.79
CA GLY A 169 -7.03 3.67 -31.88
C GLY A 169 -7.20 3.08 -30.51
N TYR A 170 -7.60 1.79 -30.42
CA TYR A 170 -7.65 1.06 -29.14
C TYR A 170 -6.27 1.03 -28.46
N ALA A 171 -5.24 0.58 -29.15
CA ALA A 171 -3.89 0.51 -28.61
C ALA A 171 -3.39 1.88 -28.11
N ASN A 172 -3.71 2.96 -28.84
CA ASN A 172 -3.37 4.32 -28.44
C ASN A 172 -4.17 4.80 -27.20
N SER A 173 -5.40 4.31 -27.02
CA SER A 173 -6.23 4.68 -25.85
C SER A 173 -5.77 4.05 -24.53
N LEU A 174 -4.89 3.06 -24.59
CA LEU A 174 -4.38 2.38 -23.41
C LEU A 174 -3.58 3.35 -22.52
N THR A 175 -3.88 3.34 -21.23
CA THR A 175 -3.22 4.13 -20.20
C THR A 175 -2.93 3.27 -18.96
N ILE A 176 -1.98 3.70 -18.16
CA ILE A 176 -1.69 3.08 -16.87
C ILE A 176 -2.70 3.58 -15.82
N GLN A 177 -3.30 2.66 -15.08
CA GLN A 177 -4.19 2.93 -13.96
C GLN A 177 -3.51 2.58 -12.64
N SER A 178 -4.00 3.13 -11.52
CA SER A 178 -3.41 2.88 -10.20
C SER A 178 -3.40 1.38 -9.82
N ALA A 179 -4.44 0.64 -10.19
CA ALA A 179 -4.55 -0.80 -9.94
C ALA A 179 -3.59 -1.66 -10.79
N ASP A 180 -3.03 -1.10 -11.86
CA ASP A 180 -2.15 -1.85 -12.77
C ASP A 180 -0.81 -2.24 -12.14
N ALA A 181 -0.43 -1.62 -11.03
CA ALA A 181 0.76 -2.00 -10.27
C ALA A 181 0.77 -3.51 -9.88
N PHE A 182 -0.41 -4.11 -9.72
CA PHE A 182 -0.58 -5.53 -9.39
C PHE A 182 -1.11 -6.40 -10.53
N ASN A 183 -1.37 -5.80 -11.70
CA ASN A 183 -1.85 -6.53 -12.86
C ASN A 183 -0.73 -7.40 -13.44
N SER A 184 -1.01 -8.69 -13.68
CA SER A 184 -0.05 -9.65 -14.25
C SER A 184 0.50 -9.22 -15.61
N THR A 185 -0.30 -8.51 -16.42
CA THR A 185 0.13 -7.93 -17.70
C THR A 185 1.35 -7.03 -17.51
N TYR A 186 1.31 -6.13 -16.53
CA TYR A 186 2.38 -5.16 -16.29
C TYR A 186 3.51 -5.71 -15.42
N SER A 187 3.22 -6.56 -14.44
CA SER A 187 4.26 -7.13 -13.54
C SER A 187 5.26 -8.02 -14.29
N ARG A 188 4.86 -8.57 -15.43
CA ARG A 188 5.74 -9.37 -16.31
C ARG A 188 6.63 -8.54 -17.24
N ILE A 189 6.53 -7.22 -17.21
CA ILE A 189 7.40 -6.33 -17.99
C ILE A 189 8.35 -5.62 -17.04
N GLY A 190 9.68 -5.83 -17.20
CA GLY A 190 10.70 -5.21 -16.36
C GLY A 190 10.97 -3.72 -16.68
N ILE A 191 10.44 -3.22 -17.79
CA ILE A 191 10.59 -1.82 -18.21
C ILE A 191 9.68 -0.93 -17.34
N ARG A 192 10.15 0.25 -16.97
CA ARG A 192 9.41 1.23 -16.18
C ARG A 192 8.08 1.58 -16.85
N LYS A 193 7.00 1.63 -16.06
CA LYS A 193 5.68 2.07 -16.51
C LYS A 193 5.54 3.58 -16.34
N ALA A 194 4.68 4.19 -17.16
CA ALA A 194 4.23 5.55 -16.92
C ALA A 194 3.37 5.61 -15.64
N TRP A 195 3.30 6.79 -15.07
CA TRP A 195 2.34 7.06 -14.00
C TRP A 195 0.94 7.25 -14.59
N PRO A 196 -0.13 7.00 -13.81
CA PRO A 196 -1.44 7.55 -14.11
C PRO A 196 -1.34 9.05 -14.38
N SER A 197 -2.16 9.59 -15.27
CA SER A 197 -2.11 11.01 -15.65
C SER A 197 -2.49 11.97 -14.51
N ASP A 198 -3.31 11.49 -13.58
CA ASP A 198 -3.74 12.23 -12.40
C ASP A 198 -2.82 11.93 -11.21
N ALA A 199 -2.33 13.01 -10.56
CA ALA A 199 -1.37 12.90 -9.46
C ALA A 199 -1.92 12.12 -8.25
N SER A 200 -3.22 12.22 -7.97
CA SER A 200 -3.84 11.49 -6.84
C SER A 200 -3.92 9.99 -7.10
N GLN A 201 -4.23 9.59 -8.34
CA GLN A 201 -4.17 8.18 -8.73
C GLN A 201 -2.74 7.65 -8.77
N ALA A 202 -1.79 8.45 -9.21
CA ALA A 202 -0.37 8.12 -9.18
C ALA A 202 0.14 7.94 -7.74
N GLN A 203 -0.37 8.71 -6.79
CA GLN A 203 -0.07 8.56 -5.36
C GLN A 203 -0.55 7.20 -4.81
N VAL A 204 -1.72 6.71 -5.24
CA VAL A 204 -2.17 5.36 -4.89
C VAL A 204 -1.18 4.31 -5.40
N SER A 205 -0.72 4.42 -6.65
CA SER A 205 0.31 3.52 -7.19
C SER A 205 1.61 3.58 -6.39
N LEU A 206 2.04 4.78 -6.00
CA LEU A 206 3.23 5.01 -5.18
C LEU A 206 3.13 4.30 -3.84
N TYR A 207 1.99 4.43 -3.16
CA TYR A 207 1.72 3.75 -1.88
C TYR A 207 1.79 2.22 -2.02
N LEU A 208 1.19 1.69 -3.08
CA LEU A 208 1.20 0.25 -3.34
C LEU A 208 2.61 -0.29 -3.64
N MET A 209 3.46 0.49 -4.30
CA MET A 209 4.85 0.13 -4.60
C MET A 209 5.75 0.14 -3.35
N ALA A 210 5.44 0.95 -2.35
CA ALA A 210 6.22 1.06 -1.11
C ALA A 210 6.41 -0.28 -0.39
N SER A 211 5.40 -1.17 -0.42
CA SER A 211 5.44 -2.48 0.25
C SER A 211 6.13 -3.57 -0.56
N SER A 212 6.38 -3.34 -1.86
CA SER A 212 6.88 -4.35 -2.80
C SER A 212 8.31 -4.10 -3.29
N GLN A 213 8.85 -2.90 -3.11
CA GLN A 213 10.17 -2.51 -3.58
C GLN A 213 11.17 -2.41 -2.41
N ASP A 214 12.43 -2.75 -2.68
CA ASP A 214 13.51 -2.47 -1.74
C ASP A 214 13.75 -0.95 -1.60
N PRO A 215 14.38 -0.48 -0.50
CA PRO A 215 14.53 0.94 -0.23
C PRO A 215 15.22 1.76 -1.33
N LYS A 216 16.22 1.20 -2.01
CA LYS A 216 16.94 1.90 -3.09
C LYS A 216 16.09 2.03 -4.35
N THR A 217 15.39 0.96 -4.71
CA THR A 217 14.45 0.93 -5.83
C THR A 217 13.28 1.88 -5.58
N TYR A 218 12.74 1.88 -4.36
CA TYR A 218 11.64 2.77 -4.01
C TYR A 218 12.07 4.25 -4.01
N LEU A 219 13.29 4.58 -3.59
CA LEU A 219 13.84 5.93 -3.72
C LEU A 219 13.89 6.39 -5.18
N ALA A 220 14.32 5.52 -6.09
CA ALA A 220 14.30 5.83 -7.53
C ALA A 220 12.86 6.07 -8.05
N THR A 221 11.90 5.29 -7.56
CA THR A 221 10.47 5.46 -7.86
C THR A 221 9.93 6.80 -7.35
N LEU A 222 10.28 7.21 -6.12
CA LEU A 222 9.92 8.51 -5.55
C LEU A 222 10.51 9.68 -6.36
N ASN A 223 11.78 9.56 -6.77
CA ASN A 223 12.42 10.57 -7.62
C ASN A 223 11.71 10.71 -8.97
N ASP A 224 11.28 9.60 -9.55
CA ASP A 224 10.54 9.58 -10.80
C ASP A 224 9.13 10.17 -10.67
N PHE A 225 8.45 9.90 -9.55
CA PHE A 225 7.17 10.53 -9.22
C PHE A 225 7.31 12.05 -9.13
N ILE A 226 8.29 12.55 -8.40
CA ILE A 226 8.56 14.00 -8.25
C ILE A 226 8.91 14.63 -9.58
N ALA A 227 9.71 13.95 -10.42
CA ALA A 227 10.04 14.46 -11.77
C ALA A 227 8.80 14.56 -12.67
N THR A 228 7.81 13.68 -12.49
CA THR A 228 6.57 13.69 -13.27
C THR A 228 5.54 14.69 -12.71
N PHE A 229 5.47 14.83 -11.38
CA PHE A 229 4.54 15.72 -10.67
C PHE A 229 5.29 16.66 -9.72
N PRO A 230 6.07 17.62 -10.27
CA PRO A 230 6.94 18.47 -9.46
C PRO A 230 6.21 19.41 -8.49
N ASP A 231 4.93 19.68 -8.74
CA ASP A 231 4.09 20.56 -7.93
C ASP A 231 3.22 19.79 -6.92
N SER A 232 3.34 18.45 -6.86
CA SER A 232 2.63 17.63 -5.89
C SER A 232 3.41 17.57 -4.57
N PRO A 233 2.84 18.06 -3.45
CA PRO A 233 3.51 17.99 -2.15
C PRO A 233 3.72 16.54 -1.68
N ASP A 234 2.85 15.61 -2.11
CA ASP A 234 2.86 14.22 -1.66
C ASP A 234 4.16 13.48 -2.03
N GLY A 235 4.71 13.76 -3.21
CA GLY A 235 5.99 13.17 -3.64
C GLY A 235 7.12 13.51 -2.67
N TYR A 236 7.22 14.76 -2.29
CA TYR A 236 8.24 15.25 -1.35
C TYR A 236 8.00 14.72 0.06
N LEU A 237 6.76 14.71 0.55
CA LEU A 237 6.43 14.17 1.87
C LEU A 237 6.73 12.66 1.97
N ASN A 238 6.39 11.89 0.94
CA ASN A 238 6.72 10.47 0.89
C ASN A 238 8.23 10.24 0.85
N ARG A 239 8.98 11.04 0.06
CA ARG A 239 10.44 10.91 -0.01
C ARG A 239 11.10 11.34 1.30
N ALA A 240 10.60 12.37 1.98
CA ALA A 240 11.06 12.75 3.32
C ALA A 240 10.93 11.61 4.33
N ASN A 241 9.76 10.96 4.37
CA ASN A 241 9.54 9.78 5.21
C ASN A 241 10.51 8.65 4.85
N HIS A 242 10.68 8.38 3.56
CA HIS A 242 11.58 7.34 3.10
C HIS A 242 13.04 7.61 3.47
N TYR A 243 13.52 8.83 3.28
CA TYR A 243 14.86 9.24 3.71
C TYR A 243 15.08 9.02 5.21
N ALA A 244 14.11 9.41 6.03
CA ALA A 244 14.27 9.35 7.48
C ALA A 244 14.21 7.90 8.01
N TYR A 245 13.22 7.10 7.59
CA TYR A 245 13.03 5.76 8.13
C TYR A 245 13.97 4.70 7.50
N HIS A 246 14.41 4.90 6.26
CA HIS A 246 15.28 3.96 5.55
C HIS A 246 16.73 4.45 5.39
N ARG A 247 17.16 5.46 6.15
CA ARG A 247 18.50 6.03 6.05
C ARG A 247 19.61 4.99 6.21
N ALA A 248 19.40 3.99 7.07
CA ALA A 248 20.38 2.91 7.29
C ALA A 248 20.49 1.96 6.08
N ASP A 249 19.40 1.75 5.34
CA ASP A 249 19.39 0.95 4.12
C ASP A 249 20.00 1.70 2.93
N LEU A 250 19.90 3.04 2.96
CA LEU A 250 20.36 3.92 1.88
C LEU A 250 21.83 4.31 2.02
N ALA A 251 22.36 4.34 3.25
CA ALA A 251 23.72 4.82 3.54
C ALA A 251 24.44 3.96 4.60
N PRO A 252 25.72 3.62 4.37
CA PRO A 252 26.48 2.74 5.25
C PRO A 252 27.04 3.43 6.51
N THR A 253 27.15 4.77 6.51
CA THR A 253 27.76 5.53 7.60
C THR A 253 26.78 6.46 8.30
N GLU A 254 26.96 6.70 9.59
CA GLU A 254 26.12 7.63 10.37
C GLU A 254 26.12 9.06 9.80
N ALA A 255 27.26 9.52 9.27
CA ALA A 255 27.35 10.84 8.65
C ALA A 255 26.45 10.94 7.40
N GLU A 256 26.47 9.94 6.53
CA GLU A 256 25.61 9.88 5.34
C GLU A 256 24.14 9.71 5.74
N GLN A 257 23.83 8.90 6.75
CA GLN A 257 22.50 8.76 7.31
C GLN A 257 21.98 10.09 7.87
N GLY A 258 22.84 10.86 8.54
CA GLY A 258 22.55 12.22 8.99
C GLY A 258 22.21 13.17 7.85
N ALA A 259 22.91 13.06 6.71
CA ALA A 259 22.60 13.85 5.52
C ALA A 259 21.22 13.50 4.91
N TYR A 260 20.75 12.26 5.02
CA TYR A 260 19.38 11.90 4.61
C TYR A 260 18.32 12.53 5.51
N LEU A 261 18.58 12.71 6.79
CA LEU A 261 17.69 13.46 7.68
C LEU A 261 17.59 14.93 7.28
N ASP A 262 18.70 15.55 6.87
CA ASP A 262 18.69 16.93 6.38
C ASP A 262 17.88 17.04 5.07
N LYS A 263 18.07 16.11 4.12
CA LYS A 263 17.26 16.02 2.89
C LYS A 263 15.77 15.82 3.17
N ALA A 264 15.42 15.06 4.20
CA ALA A 264 14.02 14.87 4.58
C ALA A 264 13.37 16.21 4.99
N LEU A 265 14.05 17.05 5.76
CA LEU A 265 13.53 18.37 6.13
C LEU A 265 13.49 19.33 4.93
N GLU A 266 14.44 19.25 4.01
CA GLU A 266 14.43 20.03 2.75
C GLU A 266 13.21 19.65 1.89
N ASP A 267 12.89 18.35 1.80
CA ASP A 267 11.70 17.89 1.08
C ASP A 267 10.40 18.38 1.73
N ILE A 268 10.29 18.37 3.06
CA ILE A 268 9.14 18.93 3.77
C ILE A 268 9.00 20.44 3.48
N ASN A 269 10.12 21.17 3.50
CA ASN A 269 10.13 22.59 3.16
C ASN A 269 9.71 22.83 1.70
N THR A 270 10.10 21.94 0.79
CA THR A 270 9.68 22.00 -0.61
C THR A 270 8.18 21.70 -0.76
N ALA A 271 7.68 20.66 -0.10
CA ALA A 271 6.24 20.34 -0.07
C ALA A 271 5.39 21.53 0.41
N SER A 272 5.89 22.31 1.37
CA SER A 272 5.18 23.47 1.90
C SER A 272 4.92 24.57 0.86
N ARG A 273 5.70 24.63 -0.23
CA ARG A 273 5.54 25.62 -1.31
C ARG A 273 4.32 25.28 -2.17
N PHE A 274 3.97 24.00 -2.28
CA PHE A 274 2.91 23.50 -3.15
C PHE A 274 1.62 23.15 -2.40
N SER A 275 1.65 23.10 -1.07
CA SER A 275 0.45 22.81 -0.26
C SER A 275 -0.29 24.09 0.12
N GLU A 276 -1.61 24.08 -0.09
CA GLU A 276 -2.51 25.13 0.41
C GLU A 276 -2.76 24.97 1.92
N ARG A 277 -2.65 23.74 2.45
CA ARG A 277 -2.90 23.40 3.86
C ARG A 277 -1.58 23.35 4.63
N LYS A 278 -1.17 24.51 5.16
CA LYS A 278 0.10 24.64 5.91
C LYS A 278 0.11 23.81 7.20
N GLY A 279 -1.04 23.67 7.85
CA GLY A 279 -1.19 22.84 9.04
C GLY A 279 -0.82 21.37 8.77
N ASP A 280 -1.23 20.80 7.63
CA ASP A 280 -0.89 19.43 7.27
C ASP A 280 0.63 19.23 7.07
N ILE A 281 1.33 20.22 6.53
CA ILE A 281 2.79 20.15 6.38
C ILE A 281 3.48 20.15 7.75
N TRP A 282 3.06 21.03 8.66
CA TRP A 282 3.58 21.05 10.03
C TRP A 282 3.26 19.77 10.79
N PHE A 283 2.07 19.21 10.59
CA PHE A 283 1.69 17.93 11.16
C PHE A 283 2.58 16.77 10.64
N ASN A 284 2.79 16.69 9.32
CA ASN A 284 3.68 15.67 8.74
C ASN A 284 5.11 15.82 9.25
N ARG A 285 5.59 17.06 9.38
CA ARG A 285 6.91 17.36 9.99
C ARG A 285 6.99 16.86 11.43
N ALA A 286 6.00 17.21 12.24
CA ALA A 286 5.94 16.79 13.64
C ALA A 286 5.91 15.27 13.79
N LYS A 287 5.05 14.63 13.01
CA LYS A 287 4.89 13.17 13.00
C LYS A 287 6.19 12.45 12.62
N LEU A 288 6.87 12.93 11.58
CA LEU A 288 8.13 12.35 11.13
C LEU A 288 9.24 12.52 12.18
N ILE A 289 9.42 13.74 12.70
CA ILE A 289 10.44 14.04 13.73
C ILE A 289 10.19 13.21 14.99
N TYR A 290 8.94 13.18 15.47
CA TYR A 290 8.56 12.41 16.65
C TYR A 290 8.85 10.91 16.46
N GLY A 291 8.41 10.33 15.34
CA GLY A 291 8.63 8.92 15.05
C GLY A 291 10.12 8.54 15.01
N VAL A 292 10.96 9.37 14.42
CA VAL A 292 12.42 9.14 14.38
C VAL A 292 13.05 9.34 15.75
N ALA A 293 12.71 10.40 16.48
CA ALA A 293 13.27 10.71 17.79
C ALA A 293 12.97 9.63 18.85
N VAL A 294 11.76 9.06 18.79
CA VAL A 294 11.36 7.97 19.69
C VAL A 294 12.01 6.63 19.33
N ALA A 295 12.17 6.37 18.03
CA ALA A 295 12.78 5.13 17.54
C ALA A 295 14.30 5.10 17.74
N ASP A 296 14.96 6.27 17.70
CA ASP A 296 16.41 6.41 17.84
C ASP A 296 16.76 7.45 18.89
N THR A 297 16.74 7.04 20.15
CA THR A 297 17.04 7.91 21.30
C THR A 297 18.52 8.33 21.40
N THR A 298 19.39 7.75 20.58
CA THR A 298 20.82 8.08 20.52
C THR A 298 21.14 9.19 19.51
N LEU A 299 20.15 9.53 18.67
CA LEU A 299 20.31 10.53 17.62
C LEU A 299 20.56 11.91 18.21
N ASN A 300 21.75 12.46 17.93
CA ASN A 300 22.15 13.79 18.38
C ASN A 300 22.04 14.82 17.23
N LYS A 301 20.80 15.19 16.88
CA LYS A 301 20.49 16.22 15.89
C LYS A 301 19.39 17.14 16.43
N GLU A 302 19.66 18.42 16.56
CA GLU A 302 18.78 19.42 17.17
C GLU A 302 17.36 19.44 16.59
N GLN A 303 17.25 19.31 15.27
CA GLN A 303 15.95 19.35 14.57
C GLN A 303 15.18 18.02 14.62
N TRP A 304 15.75 16.97 15.21
CA TRP A 304 15.19 15.62 15.29
C TRP A 304 14.99 15.18 16.73
N THR A 305 14.51 16.08 17.56
CA THR A 305 14.20 15.85 18.97
C THR A 305 12.67 15.85 19.20
N VAL A 306 12.24 15.29 20.32
CA VAL A 306 10.83 15.35 20.74
C VAL A 306 10.37 16.79 20.95
N ASP A 307 11.27 17.69 21.40
CA ASP A 307 10.96 19.12 21.54
C ASP A 307 10.76 19.79 20.18
N ALA A 308 11.58 19.46 19.18
CA ALA A 308 11.36 19.95 17.81
C ALA A 308 10.02 19.45 17.22
N ALA A 309 9.62 18.21 17.54
CA ALA A 309 8.29 17.69 17.18
C ALA A 309 7.17 18.46 17.89
N THR A 310 7.36 18.81 19.17
CA THR A 310 6.41 19.62 19.94
C THR A 310 6.19 21.00 19.29
N GLU A 311 7.27 21.68 18.92
CA GLU A 311 7.17 22.97 18.21
C GLU A 311 6.42 22.85 16.88
N ALA A 312 6.70 21.79 16.13
CA ALA A 312 6.05 21.56 14.83
C ALA A 312 4.55 21.29 14.97
N ILE A 313 4.13 20.44 15.93
CA ILE A 313 2.71 20.16 16.14
C ILE A 313 1.94 21.38 16.64
N GLN A 314 2.55 22.20 17.48
CA GLN A 314 1.94 23.45 17.93
C GLN A 314 1.75 24.45 16.78
N LYS A 315 2.67 24.50 15.81
CA LYS A 315 2.47 25.28 14.58
C LYS A 315 1.31 24.74 13.73
N ALA A 316 1.19 23.42 13.61
CA ALA A 316 0.05 22.82 12.91
C ALA A 316 -1.29 23.22 13.55
N ILE A 317 -1.38 23.12 14.87
CA ILE A 317 -2.59 23.50 15.64
C ILE A 317 -2.85 25.01 15.55
N GLY A 318 -1.81 25.83 15.46
CA GLY A 318 -1.92 27.28 15.28
C GLY A 318 -2.50 27.66 13.91
N GLU A 319 -2.29 26.85 12.87
CA GLU A 319 -2.92 27.04 11.56
C GLU A 319 -4.40 26.62 11.59
N GLU A 320 -4.69 25.46 12.15
CA GLU A 320 -6.04 24.90 12.31
C GLU A 320 -6.03 23.89 13.47
N ASP A 321 -7.01 24.00 14.40
CA ASP A 321 -7.13 23.08 15.53
C ASP A 321 -7.92 21.83 15.14
N LEU A 322 -7.23 20.85 14.56
CA LEU A 322 -7.82 19.61 14.10
C LEU A 322 -7.61 18.47 15.12
N PRO A 323 -8.62 17.58 15.27
CA PRO A 323 -8.51 16.42 16.18
C PRO A 323 -7.28 15.53 15.90
N VAL A 324 -6.91 15.32 14.64
CA VAL A 324 -5.75 14.52 14.26
C VAL A 324 -4.43 15.14 14.74
N TYR A 325 -4.35 16.47 14.79
CA TYR A 325 -3.18 17.16 15.33
C TYR A 325 -3.14 17.05 16.85
N ARG A 326 -4.29 17.15 17.51
CA ARG A 326 -4.42 16.94 18.96
C ARG A 326 -4.07 15.53 19.38
N GLN A 327 -4.40 14.53 18.59
CA GLN A 327 -3.99 13.15 18.85
C GLN A 327 -2.46 13.06 18.90
N LEU A 328 -1.75 13.60 17.93
CA LEU A 328 -0.29 13.58 17.91
C LEU A 328 0.31 14.42 19.06
N GLU A 329 -0.27 15.59 19.37
CA GLU A 329 0.19 16.40 20.52
C GLU A 329 0.04 15.63 21.83
N GLY A 330 -1.09 14.94 22.01
CA GLY A 330 -1.33 14.05 23.15
C GLY A 330 -0.31 12.91 23.24
N ASP A 331 0.04 12.28 22.14
CA ASP A 331 1.06 11.22 22.07
C ASP A 331 2.45 11.76 22.47
N ILE A 332 2.80 12.96 22.01
CA ILE A 332 4.04 13.64 22.36
C ILE A 332 4.08 14.00 23.86
N HIS A 333 3.00 14.59 24.39
CA HIS A 333 2.90 14.91 25.82
C HIS A 333 2.95 13.64 26.68
N PHE A 334 2.28 12.59 26.26
CA PHE A 334 2.33 11.29 26.97
C PHE A 334 3.75 10.73 27.02
N TYR A 335 4.48 10.76 25.91
CA TYR A 335 5.88 10.33 25.85
C TYR A 335 6.79 11.14 26.76
N LYS A 336 6.55 12.46 26.86
CA LYS A 336 7.30 13.37 27.75
C LYS A 336 6.94 13.21 29.23
N GLY A 337 5.85 12.51 29.55
CA GLY A 337 5.32 12.38 30.91
C GLY A 337 4.42 13.54 31.34
N ASP A 338 4.01 14.41 30.41
CA ASP A 338 3.11 15.53 30.65
C ASP A 338 1.63 15.04 30.58
N PHE A 339 1.27 14.18 31.53
CA PHE A 339 0.03 13.39 31.46
C PHE A 339 -1.26 14.23 31.53
N GLU A 340 -1.24 15.36 32.25
CA GLU A 340 -2.37 16.29 32.30
C GLU A 340 -2.65 16.89 30.92
N GLN A 341 -1.62 17.33 30.20
CA GLN A 341 -1.74 17.86 28.84
C GLN A 341 -2.16 16.75 27.86
N ALA A 342 -1.53 15.58 27.96
CA ALA A 342 -1.89 14.43 27.14
C ALA A 342 -3.38 14.07 27.30
N PHE A 343 -3.86 14.02 28.54
CA PHE A 343 -5.28 13.77 28.82
C PHE A 343 -6.18 14.84 28.20
N ALA A 344 -5.84 16.12 28.36
CA ALA A 344 -6.62 17.20 27.78
C ALA A 344 -6.68 17.14 26.25
N ASP A 345 -5.58 16.79 25.59
CA ASP A 345 -5.54 16.65 24.13
C ASP A 345 -6.35 15.44 23.64
N TYR A 346 -6.24 14.28 24.28
CA TYR A 346 -7.07 13.13 23.95
C TYR A 346 -8.55 13.38 24.18
N MET A 347 -8.93 14.16 25.20
CA MET A 347 -10.33 14.54 25.42
C MET A 347 -10.86 15.44 24.31
N LYS A 348 -10.05 16.35 23.74
CA LYS A 348 -10.45 17.10 22.55
C LYS A 348 -10.71 16.21 21.33
N VAL A 349 -9.91 15.15 21.17
CA VAL A 349 -10.19 14.13 20.15
C VAL A 349 -11.51 13.42 20.43
N ASN A 350 -11.76 13.05 21.70
CA ASN A 350 -12.97 12.34 22.11
C ASN A 350 -14.25 13.18 22.00
N ASP A 351 -14.12 14.51 22.04
CA ASP A 351 -15.23 15.46 21.82
C ASP A 351 -15.55 15.69 20.33
N SER A 352 -14.81 15.03 19.42
CA SER A 352 -14.96 15.14 17.96
C SER A 352 -15.55 13.87 17.33
N ASP A 353 -15.81 13.94 16.05
CA ASP A 353 -16.22 12.80 15.21
C ASP A 353 -15.09 11.77 15.01
N MET A 354 -13.86 12.10 15.37
CA MET A 354 -12.71 11.18 15.37
C MET A 354 -12.56 10.35 16.65
N ALA A 355 -13.49 10.49 17.60
CA ALA A 355 -13.51 9.69 18.82
C ALA A 355 -13.54 8.18 18.51
N SER A 356 -12.58 7.45 19.02
CA SER A 356 -12.38 6.01 18.79
C SER A 356 -12.12 5.26 20.09
N SER A 357 -12.20 3.92 20.05
CA SER A 357 -11.77 3.07 21.15
C SER A 357 -10.36 3.40 21.62
N THR A 358 -9.45 3.60 20.67
CA THR A 358 -8.05 3.94 20.95
C THR A 358 -7.89 5.31 21.61
N SER A 359 -8.59 6.36 21.14
CA SER A 359 -8.48 7.70 21.73
C SER A 359 -9.02 7.75 23.17
N TRP A 360 -10.11 7.07 23.47
CA TRP A 360 -10.62 6.90 24.83
C TRP A 360 -9.67 6.10 25.72
N TYR A 361 -9.06 5.04 25.18
CA TYR A 361 -8.09 4.24 25.91
C TYR A 361 -6.84 5.04 26.29
N TRP A 362 -6.29 5.82 25.35
CA TRP A 362 -5.13 6.67 25.66
C TRP A 362 -5.47 7.80 26.64
N ALA A 363 -6.69 8.32 26.62
CA ALA A 363 -7.18 9.23 27.65
C ALA A 363 -7.20 8.55 29.03
N ALA A 364 -7.66 7.28 29.10
CA ALA A 364 -7.62 6.50 30.33
C ALA A 364 -6.17 6.25 30.83
N LYS A 365 -5.26 5.93 29.89
CA LYS A 365 -3.83 5.74 30.23
C LYS A 365 -3.19 7.03 30.72
N ALA A 366 -3.46 8.15 30.11
CA ALA A 366 -2.97 9.45 30.56
C ALA A 366 -3.51 9.78 31.97
N LYS A 367 -4.84 9.62 32.17
CA LYS A 367 -5.50 9.83 33.47
C LYS A 367 -4.90 8.96 34.59
N ALA A 368 -4.60 7.69 34.27
CA ALA A 368 -4.03 6.73 35.21
C ALA A 368 -2.62 7.13 35.71
N ASN A 369 -1.89 7.91 34.92
CA ASN A 369 -0.55 8.40 35.27
C ASN A 369 -0.58 9.75 35.98
N ILE A 370 -1.72 10.41 36.09
CA ILE A 370 -1.87 11.66 36.84
C ILE A 370 -1.91 11.33 38.33
N ARG A 371 -1.06 12.00 39.11
CA ARG A 371 -0.98 11.76 40.56
C ARG A 371 -2.31 12.04 41.25
N GLY A 372 -2.82 11.05 42.00
CA GLY A 372 -4.08 11.17 42.74
C GLY A 372 -5.32 10.98 41.89
N ALA A 373 -5.20 10.44 40.69
CA ALA A 373 -6.34 10.14 39.83
C ALA A 373 -7.31 9.14 40.50
N ASN A 374 -8.61 9.36 40.35
CA ASN A 374 -9.63 8.48 40.85
C ASN A 374 -9.79 7.28 39.92
N PHE A 375 -9.77 6.07 40.45
CA PHE A 375 -9.93 4.84 39.65
C PHE A 375 -11.32 4.77 39.00
N GLY A 376 -12.38 5.32 39.61
CA GLY A 376 -13.70 5.37 38.98
C GLY A 376 -13.72 6.21 37.72
N ASP A 377 -12.99 7.34 37.69
CA ASP A 377 -12.87 8.17 36.48
C ASP A 377 -12.14 7.43 35.37
N ILE A 378 -11.09 6.66 35.72
CA ILE A 378 -10.35 5.85 34.73
C ILE A 378 -11.24 4.72 34.19
N ILE A 379 -12.02 4.07 35.04
CA ILE A 379 -13.00 3.04 34.65
C ILE A 379 -14.01 3.64 33.65
N ALA A 380 -14.54 4.85 33.92
CA ALA A 380 -15.49 5.50 33.01
C ALA A 380 -14.89 5.77 31.61
N LEU A 381 -13.60 6.11 31.54
CA LEU A 381 -12.91 6.27 30.27
C LEU A 381 -12.73 4.93 29.53
N LEU A 382 -12.42 3.86 30.27
CA LEU A 382 -12.35 2.50 29.71
C LEU A 382 -13.73 2.00 29.26
N ASP A 383 -14.81 2.33 29.98
CA ASP A 383 -16.19 2.06 29.55
C ASP A 383 -16.46 2.68 28.19
N SER A 384 -16.03 3.94 27.99
CA SER A 384 -16.18 4.65 26.72
C SER A 384 -15.35 3.98 25.62
N ALA A 385 -14.12 3.55 25.90
CA ALA A 385 -13.28 2.82 24.95
C ALA A 385 -13.93 1.50 24.51
N ILE A 386 -14.44 0.72 25.47
CA ILE A 386 -15.12 -0.56 25.22
C ILE A 386 -16.40 -0.34 24.41
N ALA A 387 -17.19 0.70 24.73
CA ALA A 387 -18.43 1.02 24.01
C ALA A 387 -18.16 1.36 22.53
N LYS A 388 -17.01 1.97 22.21
CA LYS A 388 -16.59 2.22 20.83
C LYS A 388 -16.22 0.98 20.04
N CYS A 389 -15.95 -0.15 20.71
CA CYS A 389 -15.68 -1.43 20.04
C CYS A 389 -16.95 -2.15 19.55
N GLY A 390 -18.14 -1.57 19.72
CA GLY A 390 -19.41 -2.12 19.26
C GLY A 390 -20.30 -2.66 20.39
N ASN A 391 -21.50 -3.09 20.02
CA ASN A 391 -22.45 -3.73 20.96
C ASN A 391 -23.11 -4.95 20.29
N PRO A 392 -22.74 -6.19 20.68
CA PRO A 392 -21.70 -6.54 21.63
C PRO A 392 -20.29 -6.09 21.16
N PRO A 393 -19.33 -5.87 22.09
CA PRO A 393 -18.01 -5.42 21.73
C PRO A 393 -17.23 -6.49 20.93
N THR A 394 -16.34 -6.05 20.05
CA THR A 394 -15.43 -6.92 19.30
C THR A 394 -14.19 -7.29 20.12
N ASN A 395 -13.35 -8.20 19.60
CA ASN A 395 -12.09 -8.62 20.24
C ASN A 395 -11.12 -7.45 20.51
N GLU A 396 -11.30 -6.33 19.84
CA GLU A 396 -10.54 -5.09 20.10
C GLU A 396 -10.67 -4.61 21.54
N ALA A 397 -11.82 -4.87 22.18
CA ALA A 397 -12.09 -4.48 23.56
C ALA A 397 -11.30 -5.31 24.59
N ALA A 398 -10.75 -6.46 24.23
CA ALA A 398 -10.15 -7.40 25.17
C ALA A 398 -9.08 -6.78 26.09
N PRO A 399 -8.07 -6.00 25.59
CA PRO A 399 -7.08 -5.37 26.46
C PRO A 399 -7.70 -4.31 27.38
N TYR A 400 -8.71 -3.58 26.93
CA TYR A 400 -9.40 -2.54 27.73
C TYR A 400 -10.20 -3.17 28.88
N ILE A 401 -10.83 -4.30 28.63
CA ILE A 401 -11.57 -5.07 29.66
C ILE A 401 -10.61 -5.56 30.74
N LEU A 402 -9.44 -6.10 30.39
CA LEU A 402 -8.46 -6.57 31.38
C LEU A 402 -7.90 -5.42 32.25
N GLU A 403 -7.67 -4.24 31.68
CA GLU A 403 -7.28 -3.07 32.47
C GLU A 403 -8.42 -2.62 33.42
N ARG A 404 -9.66 -2.70 32.97
CA ARG A 404 -10.82 -2.40 33.83
C ARG A 404 -10.97 -3.42 34.97
N VAL A 405 -10.71 -4.70 34.69
CA VAL A 405 -10.64 -5.76 35.74
C VAL A 405 -9.62 -5.38 36.81
N ASP A 406 -8.40 -5.01 36.43
CA ASP A 406 -7.34 -4.64 37.37
C ASP A 406 -7.77 -3.50 38.31
N LEU A 407 -8.40 -2.46 37.76
CA LEU A 407 -8.90 -1.34 38.53
C LEU A 407 -10.07 -1.74 39.45
N ARG A 408 -11.00 -2.59 39.00
CA ARG A 408 -12.11 -3.09 39.80
C ARG A 408 -11.63 -3.96 40.95
N LEU A 409 -10.62 -4.81 40.74
CA LEU A 409 -9.98 -5.58 41.80
C LEU A 409 -9.34 -4.69 42.87
N LYS A 410 -8.66 -3.60 42.46
CA LYS A 410 -8.09 -2.59 43.39
C LYS A 410 -9.18 -1.89 44.22
N LEU A 411 -10.34 -1.69 43.63
CA LEU A 411 -11.53 -1.16 44.32
C LEU A 411 -12.36 -2.21 45.09
N MET A 412 -11.92 -3.46 45.11
CA MET A 412 -12.63 -4.58 45.69
C MET A 412 -14.03 -4.82 45.08
N GLN A 413 -14.24 -4.41 43.85
CA GLN A 413 -15.44 -4.64 43.04
C GLN A 413 -15.37 -6.03 42.39
N TYR A 414 -15.36 -7.07 43.20
CA TYR A 414 -15.08 -8.44 42.73
C TYR A 414 -16.14 -8.97 41.78
N LYS A 415 -17.43 -8.65 42.03
CA LYS A 415 -18.51 -9.06 41.14
C LYS A 415 -18.35 -8.48 39.75
N GLU A 416 -18.15 -7.18 39.68
CA GLU A 416 -17.96 -6.46 38.41
C GLU A 416 -16.68 -6.94 37.71
N ALA A 417 -15.63 -7.27 38.45
CA ALA A 417 -14.41 -7.86 37.89
C ALA A 417 -14.67 -9.25 37.28
N VAL A 418 -15.49 -10.08 37.91
CA VAL A 418 -15.90 -11.39 37.38
C VAL A 418 -16.76 -11.22 36.14
N ASP A 419 -17.73 -10.27 36.13
CA ASP A 419 -18.55 -9.97 34.97
C ASP A 419 -17.64 -9.57 33.76
N ASP A 420 -16.56 -8.82 33.99
CA ASP A 420 -15.59 -8.48 32.98
C ASP A 420 -14.73 -9.67 32.50
N TYR A 421 -14.32 -10.53 33.40
CA TYR A 421 -13.65 -11.78 33.03
C TYR A 421 -14.54 -12.66 32.15
N ASP A 422 -15.84 -12.74 32.48
CA ASP A 422 -16.80 -13.50 31.68
C ASP A 422 -16.98 -12.90 30.29
N LEU A 423 -17.09 -11.58 30.20
CA LEU A 423 -17.12 -10.86 28.92
C LEU A 423 -15.84 -11.12 28.10
N TYR A 424 -14.67 -11.06 28.73
CA TYR A 424 -13.39 -11.36 28.07
C TYR A 424 -13.35 -12.80 27.56
N TYR A 425 -13.81 -13.76 28.36
CA TYR A 425 -13.88 -15.17 27.99
C TYR A 425 -14.78 -15.38 26.75
N ASP A 426 -15.95 -14.74 26.75
CA ASP A 426 -16.89 -14.83 25.64
C ASP A 426 -16.34 -14.22 24.37
N LEU A 427 -15.68 -13.05 24.44
CA LEU A 427 -15.03 -12.39 23.30
C LEU A 427 -13.97 -13.30 22.66
N LEU A 428 -13.19 -14.00 23.45
CA LEU A 428 -12.17 -14.93 22.98
C LEU A 428 -12.71 -16.33 22.69
N LYS A 429 -14.03 -16.53 22.77
CA LYS A 429 -14.70 -17.84 22.53
C LYS A 429 -14.08 -18.96 23.35
N GLY A 430 -13.75 -18.69 24.61
CA GLY A 430 -13.13 -19.63 25.53
C GLY A 430 -11.65 -19.95 25.23
N GLN A 431 -11.02 -19.29 24.25
CA GLN A 431 -9.60 -19.48 23.94
C GLN A 431 -8.71 -18.70 24.92
N VAL A 432 -8.61 -19.20 26.14
CA VAL A 432 -7.83 -18.59 27.22
C VAL A 432 -6.90 -19.62 27.86
N GLY A 433 -5.82 -19.14 28.46
CA GLY A 433 -4.84 -19.99 29.14
C GLY A 433 -5.21 -20.30 30.61
N ASP A 434 -4.39 -21.14 31.24
CA ASP A 434 -4.50 -21.54 32.63
C ASP A 434 -4.53 -20.34 33.61
N ARG A 435 -3.69 -19.32 33.36
CA ARG A 435 -3.62 -18.11 34.21
C ARG A 435 -4.92 -17.31 34.21
N PHE A 436 -5.68 -17.31 33.11
CA PHE A 436 -6.98 -16.64 33.08
C PHE A 436 -7.92 -17.24 34.12
N PHE A 437 -8.03 -18.58 34.14
CA PHE A 437 -8.88 -19.30 35.12
C PHE A 437 -8.40 -19.07 36.56
N TYR A 438 -7.10 -19.06 36.79
CA TYR A 438 -6.53 -18.76 38.09
C TYR A 438 -6.90 -17.36 38.58
N TYR A 439 -6.76 -16.31 37.75
CA TYR A 439 -7.12 -14.97 38.18
C TYR A 439 -8.62 -14.74 38.34
N ARG A 440 -9.47 -15.36 37.51
CA ARG A 440 -10.92 -15.31 37.70
C ARG A 440 -11.35 -16.10 38.94
N GLU A 441 -10.72 -17.21 39.24
CA GLU A 441 -10.89 -17.94 40.46
C GLU A 441 -10.64 -17.05 41.68
N GLN A 442 -9.53 -16.33 41.73
CA GLN A 442 -9.19 -15.43 42.85
C GLN A 442 -10.29 -14.37 43.05
N ALA A 443 -10.85 -13.82 42.01
CA ALA A 443 -11.94 -12.84 42.10
C ALA A 443 -13.23 -13.51 42.64
N LYS A 444 -13.61 -14.70 42.15
CA LYS A 444 -14.76 -15.46 42.59
C LYS A 444 -14.61 -15.89 44.07
N PHE A 445 -13.41 -16.30 44.46
CA PHE A 445 -13.11 -16.64 45.85
C PHE A 445 -13.34 -15.45 46.78
N ARG A 446 -12.89 -14.25 46.41
CA ARG A 446 -13.06 -12.99 47.16
C ARG A 446 -14.53 -12.59 47.31
N MET A 447 -15.38 -12.89 46.32
CA MET A 447 -16.82 -12.63 46.42
C MET A 447 -17.60 -13.80 47.06
N SER A 448 -16.91 -14.80 47.54
CA SER A 448 -17.47 -16.01 48.17
C SER A 448 -18.27 -16.92 47.22
N ASP A 449 -18.03 -16.83 45.92
CA ASP A 449 -18.53 -17.80 44.92
C ASP A 449 -17.56 -19.01 44.86
N PHE A 450 -17.60 -19.85 45.89
CA PHE A 450 -16.69 -20.99 46.01
C PHE A 450 -16.94 -22.08 44.95
N PRO A 451 -18.20 -22.41 44.56
CA PRO A 451 -18.44 -23.35 43.47
C PRO A 451 -17.87 -22.84 42.14
N GLY A 452 -18.03 -21.54 41.81
CA GLY A 452 -17.45 -20.92 40.61
C GLY A 452 -15.94 -20.88 40.67
N ALA A 453 -15.34 -20.57 41.81
CA ALA A 453 -13.90 -20.59 42.03
C ALA A 453 -13.33 -22.01 41.84
N LEU A 454 -14.00 -23.04 42.39
CA LEU A 454 -13.58 -24.42 42.22
C LEU A 454 -13.56 -24.84 40.73
N ALA A 455 -14.61 -24.51 40.00
CA ALA A 455 -14.67 -24.83 38.56
C ALA A 455 -13.52 -24.19 37.77
N ASP A 456 -13.16 -22.94 38.09
CA ASP A 456 -12.07 -22.23 37.43
C ASP A 456 -10.71 -22.82 37.78
N ILE A 457 -10.40 -23.07 39.08
CA ILE A 457 -9.10 -23.63 39.44
C ILE A 457 -8.91 -25.04 38.88
N GLN A 458 -9.97 -25.85 38.78
CA GLN A 458 -9.92 -27.15 38.12
C GLN A 458 -9.66 -27.02 36.62
N SER A 459 -10.13 -25.95 35.97
CA SER A 459 -9.82 -25.65 34.58
C SER A 459 -8.34 -25.27 34.42
N ALA A 460 -7.79 -24.48 35.35
CA ALA A 460 -6.36 -24.16 35.37
C ALA A 460 -5.49 -25.42 35.52
N ILE A 461 -5.86 -26.33 36.45
CA ILE A 461 -5.16 -27.60 36.64
C ILE A 461 -5.19 -28.46 35.37
N ARG A 462 -6.34 -28.54 34.68
CA ARG A 462 -6.45 -29.33 33.45
C ARG A 462 -5.53 -28.77 32.33
N LEU A 463 -5.38 -27.46 32.25
CA LEU A 463 -4.55 -26.81 31.22
C LEU A 463 -3.06 -26.86 31.55
N ASN A 464 -2.72 -26.81 32.86
CA ASN A 464 -1.32 -26.84 33.30
C ASN A 464 -1.22 -27.66 34.61
N PRO A 465 -1.24 -29.00 34.51
CA PRO A 465 -1.23 -29.89 35.69
C PRO A 465 0.10 -29.88 36.47
N GLY A 466 1.16 -29.31 35.88
CA GLY A 466 2.48 -29.26 36.52
C GLY A 466 2.70 -28.06 37.43
N ASP A 467 1.77 -27.11 37.52
CA ASP A 467 1.91 -25.95 38.40
C ASP A 467 1.34 -26.26 39.80
N PRO A 468 2.17 -26.39 40.86
CA PRO A 468 1.73 -26.74 42.20
C PRO A 468 0.86 -25.64 42.83
N THR A 469 0.85 -24.44 42.32
CA THR A 469 0.01 -23.34 42.82
C THR A 469 -1.46 -23.66 42.69
N TYR A 470 -1.87 -24.29 41.58
CA TYR A 470 -3.29 -24.51 41.30
C TYR A 470 -3.92 -25.57 42.22
N PRO A 471 -3.34 -26.76 42.47
CA PRO A 471 -3.89 -27.66 43.46
C PRO A 471 -3.82 -27.10 44.89
N ALA A 472 -2.86 -26.24 45.23
CA ALA A 472 -2.85 -25.55 46.53
C ALA A 472 -4.05 -24.58 46.68
N GLU A 473 -4.37 -23.83 45.61
CA GLU A 473 -5.55 -22.95 45.59
C GLU A 473 -6.86 -23.78 45.60
N GLU A 474 -6.92 -24.91 44.88
CA GLU A 474 -8.06 -25.81 44.93
C GLU A 474 -8.33 -26.28 46.37
N ALA A 475 -7.28 -26.61 47.11
CA ALA A 475 -7.40 -26.97 48.52
C ALA A 475 -7.96 -25.80 49.35
N SER A 476 -7.52 -24.59 49.10
CA SER A 476 -8.03 -23.37 49.77
C SER A 476 -9.54 -23.19 49.52
N VAL A 477 -10.02 -23.44 48.31
CA VAL A 477 -11.45 -23.41 47.97
C VAL A 477 -12.20 -24.49 48.70
N TYR A 478 -11.71 -25.75 48.73
CA TYR A 478 -12.35 -26.85 49.46
C TYR A 478 -12.42 -26.59 50.96
N ILE A 479 -11.40 -25.96 51.57
CA ILE A 479 -11.44 -25.57 52.98
C ILE A 479 -12.58 -24.57 53.23
N ARG A 480 -12.77 -23.60 52.33
CA ARG A 480 -13.90 -22.63 52.45
C ARG A 480 -15.27 -23.29 52.26
N MET A 481 -15.33 -24.40 51.54
CA MET A 481 -16.53 -25.21 51.34
C MET A 481 -16.71 -26.26 52.44
N GLU A 482 -15.85 -26.29 53.47
CA GLU A 482 -15.84 -27.27 54.56
C GLU A 482 -15.65 -28.72 54.08
N ASN A 483 -15.06 -28.91 52.88
CA ASN A 483 -14.77 -30.21 52.30
C ASN A 483 -13.29 -30.60 52.54
N TYR A 484 -12.97 -30.96 53.76
CA TYR A 484 -11.59 -31.16 54.22
C TYR A 484 -10.92 -32.40 53.61
N ASP A 485 -11.68 -33.44 53.28
CA ASP A 485 -11.12 -34.64 52.63
C ASP A 485 -10.60 -34.33 51.22
N GLN A 486 -11.35 -33.53 50.46
CA GLN A 486 -10.89 -33.10 49.15
C GLN A 486 -9.75 -32.09 49.24
N ALA A 487 -9.77 -31.19 50.22
CA ALA A 487 -8.70 -30.25 50.47
C ALA A 487 -7.36 -30.96 50.72
N LEU A 488 -7.39 -32.05 51.54
CA LEU A 488 -6.19 -32.83 51.81
C LEU A 488 -5.62 -33.49 50.56
N ARG A 489 -6.48 -34.08 49.71
CA ARG A 489 -6.07 -34.66 48.42
C ARG A 489 -5.46 -33.62 47.48
N SER A 490 -6.04 -32.43 47.39
CA SER A 490 -5.52 -31.35 46.58
C SER A 490 -4.13 -30.87 47.09
N LEU A 491 -3.92 -30.82 48.41
CA LEU A 491 -2.62 -30.51 49.00
C LEU A 491 -1.56 -31.59 48.70
N GLU A 492 -1.95 -32.88 48.74
CA GLU A 492 -1.07 -33.97 48.35
C GLU A 492 -0.64 -33.86 46.87
N ASN A 493 -1.53 -33.39 46.01
CA ASN A 493 -1.20 -33.14 44.58
C ASN A 493 -0.32 -31.92 44.38
N ALA A 494 -0.25 -30.99 45.32
CA ALA A 494 0.60 -29.79 45.26
C ALA A 494 2.05 -30.06 45.71
N LEU A 495 2.30 -31.18 46.38
CA LEU A 495 3.62 -31.61 46.85
C LEU A 495 4.37 -32.40 45.78
#